data_316e3dfa098f50a90902053be7ce446e
#
_entry.id   316e3dfa098f50a90902053be7ce446e
#
_cell.length_a   1.000
_cell.length_b   1.000
_cell.length_c   1.000
_cell.angle_alpha   90.00
_cell.angle_beta   90.00
_cell.angle_gamma   90.00
#
_symmetry.space_group_name_H-M   'P 1'
#
loop_
_entity.id
_entity.type
_entity.pdbx_description
1 polymer ?
#
loop_
_entity_poly.entity_id
_entity_poly.type
_entity_poly.pdbx_seq_one_letter_code
_entity_poly.pdbx_strand_id
1 'polypeptide(L)'
;MGQWHKSLHAGKITAMEQPNAKQLLRRELIANRPQSSAGLLEQLKSVVVASGAKTIASYQALDSEPDTTEFNAWAELGHEVYYPLIKGADLVFAKSPLVDGKFGIEEPTGPQRQLSEIDLVFVPALAVDMEGLRLGKGKGFYDRALKDANNKNLYAVVFESEIILEVPSEAHDKKVTGIVTPARVIELSAR
;
A
#
# COMPACT_ATOMS: atom_id res chain seq x y z
N MET A 1 -20.26 -12.81 68.37
CA MET A 1 -20.34 -11.64 67.43
C MET A 1 -19.10 -11.70 66.55
N GLY A 2 -19.22 -12.26 65.38
CA GLY A 2 -18.12 -12.39 64.41
C GLY A 2 -18.46 -11.66 63.12
N GLN A 3 -17.70 -10.61 62.83
CA GLN A 3 -17.86 -9.80 61.62
C GLN A 3 -17.12 -10.49 60.46
N TRP A 4 -17.86 -10.84 59.39
CA TRP A 4 -17.33 -11.32 58.15
C TRP A 4 -17.07 -10.12 57.21
N HIS A 5 -15.80 -9.74 57.02
CA HIS A 5 -15.42 -8.81 55.96
C HIS A 5 -15.33 -9.58 54.62
N LYS A 6 -16.31 -9.37 53.75
CA LYS A 6 -16.24 -9.74 52.35
C LYS A 6 -15.35 -8.74 51.59
N SER A 7 -14.15 -9.14 51.23
CA SER A 7 -13.29 -8.42 50.29
C SER A 7 -13.86 -8.62 48.88
N LEU A 8 -14.46 -7.58 48.33
CA LEU A 8 -14.83 -7.55 46.89
C LEU A 8 -13.58 -7.23 46.08
N HIS A 9 -13.04 -8.22 45.40
CA HIS A 9 -12.06 -8.01 44.35
C HIS A 9 -12.78 -7.42 43.13
N ALA A 10 -12.67 -6.11 42.95
CA ALA A 10 -13.07 -5.45 41.74
C ALA A 10 -12.11 -5.87 40.63
N GLY A 11 -12.51 -6.86 39.82
CA GLY A 11 -11.82 -7.21 38.61
C GLY A 11 -11.76 -5.97 37.69
N LYS A 12 -10.54 -5.55 37.32
CA LYS A 12 -10.33 -4.54 36.30
C LYS A 12 -10.90 -5.10 34.99
N ILE A 13 -12.08 -4.63 34.62
CA ILE A 13 -12.57 -4.77 33.24
C ILE A 13 -11.66 -3.88 32.41
N THR A 14 -10.71 -4.49 31.70
CA THR A 14 -9.89 -3.78 30.71
C THR A 14 -10.86 -3.22 29.68
N ALA A 15 -10.97 -1.90 29.61
CA ALA A 15 -11.75 -1.24 28.58
C ALA A 15 -11.20 -1.69 27.23
N MET A 16 -12.00 -2.42 26.45
CA MET A 16 -11.69 -2.70 25.05
C MET A 16 -11.66 -1.33 24.36
N GLU A 17 -10.46 -0.89 23.93
CA GLU A 17 -10.31 0.31 23.12
C GLU A 17 -11.25 0.20 21.92
N GLN A 18 -12.15 1.16 21.76
CA GLN A 18 -13.01 1.21 20.59
C GLN A 18 -12.10 1.42 19.35
N PRO A 19 -12.33 0.69 18.27
CA PRO A 19 -11.53 0.85 17.07
C PRO A 19 -11.63 2.28 16.56
N ASN A 20 -10.49 2.91 16.24
CA ASN A 20 -10.49 4.24 15.66
C ASN A 20 -11.09 4.23 14.24
N ALA A 21 -11.44 5.42 13.71
CA ALA A 21 -12.07 5.54 12.38
C ALA A 21 -11.29 4.85 11.27
N LYS A 22 -9.94 4.95 11.27
CA LYS A 22 -9.07 4.25 10.30
C LYS A 22 -9.21 2.71 10.39
N GLN A 23 -9.38 2.16 11.59
CA GLN A 23 -9.52 0.70 11.77
C GLN A 23 -10.89 0.19 11.30
N LEU A 24 -11.96 0.92 11.56
CA LEU A 24 -13.29 0.59 11.07
C LEU A 24 -13.35 0.62 9.54
N LEU A 25 -12.85 1.70 8.94
CA LEU A 25 -12.79 1.86 7.49
C LEU A 25 -11.97 0.73 6.82
N ARG A 26 -10.82 0.34 7.39
CA ARG A 26 -10.03 -0.80 6.86
C ARG A 26 -10.83 -2.10 6.85
N ARG A 27 -11.57 -2.40 7.92
CA ARG A 27 -12.37 -3.62 8.01
C ARG A 27 -13.48 -3.65 6.97
N GLU A 28 -14.17 -2.53 6.77
CA GLU A 28 -15.23 -2.38 5.78
C GLU A 28 -14.69 -2.57 4.34
N LEU A 29 -13.60 -1.88 4.00
CA LEU A 29 -12.97 -1.96 2.68
C LEU A 29 -12.48 -3.39 2.38
N ILE A 30 -11.80 -4.04 3.33
CA ILE A 30 -11.32 -5.42 3.14
C ILE A 30 -12.47 -6.39 2.91
N ALA A 31 -13.58 -6.24 3.66
CA ALA A 31 -14.74 -7.13 3.54
C ALA A 31 -15.48 -7.00 2.19
N ASN A 32 -15.40 -5.81 1.55
CA ASN A 32 -16.12 -5.50 0.31
C ASN A 32 -15.20 -5.39 -0.91
N ARG A 33 -13.96 -5.86 -0.81
CA ARG A 33 -12.95 -5.67 -1.85
C ARG A 33 -13.31 -6.45 -3.13
N PRO A 34 -13.25 -5.81 -4.32
CA PRO A 34 -13.43 -6.50 -5.60
C PRO A 34 -12.40 -7.62 -5.82
N GLN A 35 -12.74 -8.57 -6.68
CA GLN A 35 -11.86 -9.70 -7.01
C GLN A 35 -11.29 -9.63 -8.43
N SER A 36 -11.73 -8.68 -9.26
CA SER A 36 -11.30 -8.58 -10.66
C SER A 36 -10.39 -7.39 -10.90
N SER A 37 -9.20 -7.66 -11.41
CA SER A 37 -8.23 -6.65 -11.86
C SER A 37 -8.21 -6.48 -13.39
N ALA A 38 -9.25 -6.96 -14.09
CA ALA A 38 -9.34 -6.86 -15.54
C ALA A 38 -9.19 -5.41 -16.02
N GLY A 39 -8.21 -5.16 -16.90
CA GLY A 39 -7.85 -3.83 -17.40
C GLY A 39 -6.69 -3.16 -16.69
N LEU A 40 -6.29 -3.62 -15.50
CA LEU A 40 -5.21 -3.00 -14.73
C LEU A 40 -3.87 -2.99 -15.49
N LEU A 41 -3.52 -4.08 -16.17
CA LEU A 41 -2.31 -4.17 -16.98
C LEU A 41 -2.16 -2.97 -17.92
N GLU A 42 -3.19 -2.67 -18.70
CA GLU A 42 -3.13 -1.59 -19.69
C GLU A 42 -3.05 -0.21 -19.04
N GLN A 43 -3.69 -0.01 -17.90
CA GLN A 43 -3.59 1.25 -17.15
C GLN A 43 -2.19 1.46 -16.59
N LEU A 44 -1.58 0.45 -15.96
CA LEU A 44 -0.21 0.53 -15.45
C LEU A 44 0.80 0.76 -16.58
N LYS A 45 0.67 0.06 -17.72
CA LYS A 45 1.50 0.28 -18.93
C LYS A 45 1.39 1.72 -19.44
N SER A 46 0.18 2.30 -19.46
CA SER A 46 -0.02 3.67 -19.91
C SER A 46 0.75 4.68 -19.06
N VAL A 47 0.79 4.48 -17.74
CA VAL A 47 1.58 5.31 -16.82
C VAL A 47 3.08 5.17 -17.08
N VAL A 48 3.58 3.95 -17.29
CA VAL A 48 5.00 3.72 -17.62
C VAL A 48 5.39 4.44 -18.90
N VAL A 49 4.59 4.32 -19.96
CA VAL A 49 4.83 4.98 -21.25
C VAL A 49 4.79 6.51 -21.09
N ALA A 50 3.79 7.04 -20.40
CA ALA A 50 3.63 8.48 -20.19
C ALA A 50 4.77 9.09 -19.37
N SER A 51 5.25 8.38 -18.34
CA SER A 51 6.34 8.85 -17.47
C SER A 51 7.73 8.71 -18.11
N GLY A 52 7.90 7.81 -19.07
CA GLY A 52 9.22 7.44 -19.62
C GLY A 52 10.15 6.77 -18.60
N ALA A 53 9.59 6.21 -17.53
CA ALA A 53 10.33 5.59 -16.43
C ALA A 53 11.20 4.42 -16.92
N LYS A 54 12.45 4.37 -16.47
CA LYS A 54 13.36 3.24 -16.68
C LYS A 54 13.40 2.31 -15.48
N THR A 55 13.20 2.87 -14.29
CA THR A 55 13.18 2.15 -13.02
C THR A 55 11.79 2.25 -12.40
N ILE A 56 11.23 1.12 -11.99
CA ILE A 56 9.85 1.00 -11.50
C ILE A 56 9.87 0.27 -10.15
N ALA A 57 9.26 0.85 -9.12
CA ALA A 57 8.88 0.10 -7.93
C ALA A 57 7.45 -0.41 -8.12
N SER A 58 7.30 -1.72 -8.06
CA SER A 58 6.01 -2.42 -8.10
C SER A 58 5.83 -3.24 -6.81
N TYR A 59 4.82 -4.08 -6.76
CA TYR A 59 4.57 -4.96 -5.62
C TYR A 59 4.10 -6.34 -6.09
N GLN A 60 4.28 -7.36 -5.26
CA GLN A 60 3.65 -8.65 -5.41
C GLN A 60 2.28 -8.58 -4.73
N ALA A 61 1.23 -8.71 -5.52
CA ALA A 61 -0.12 -8.56 -5.03
C ALA A 61 -0.49 -9.68 -4.06
N LEU A 62 -1.07 -9.32 -2.93
CA LEU A 62 -1.77 -10.26 -2.06
C LEU A 62 -3.16 -10.58 -2.64
N ASP A 63 -3.74 -11.73 -2.27
CA ASP A 63 -5.03 -12.22 -2.82
C ASP A 63 -6.15 -11.18 -2.90
N SER A 64 -6.13 -10.19 -2.03
CA SER A 64 -7.14 -9.13 -2.00
C SER A 64 -6.69 -7.81 -2.62
N GLU A 65 -5.50 -7.72 -3.20
CA GLU A 65 -4.98 -6.50 -3.84
C GLU A 65 -5.23 -6.51 -5.34
N PRO A 66 -5.27 -5.34 -6.00
CA PRO A 66 -5.23 -5.30 -7.46
C PRO A 66 -4.02 -6.10 -7.97
N ASP A 67 -4.28 -7.09 -8.81
CA ASP A 67 -3.27 -8.05 -9.26
C ASP A 67 -2.32 -7.41 -10.27
N THR A 68 -1.03 -7.39 -9.93
CA THR A 68 0.06 -6.82 -10.73
C THR A 68 0.90 -7.89 -11.43
N THR A 69 0.55 -9.16 -11.36
CA THR A 69 1.38 -10.27 -11.88
C THR A 69 1.70 -10.12 -13.37
N GLU A 70 0.69 -9.88 -14.20
CA GLU A 70 0.89 -9.71 -15.65
C GLU A 70 1.68 -8.42 -15.96
N PHE A 71 1.44 -7.34 -15.19
CA PHE A 71 2.19 -6.11 -15.31
C PHE A 71 3.66 -6.30 -14.95
N ASN A 72 3.95 -6.97 -13.85
CA ASN A 72 5.32 -7.23 -13.39
C ASN A 72 6.09 -8.04 -14.44
N ALA A 73 5.48 -9.10 -14.97
CA ALA A 73 6.08 -9.91 -16.05
C ALA A 73 6.37 -9.08 -17.32
N TRP A 74 5.47 -8.20 -17.72
CA TRP A 74 5.69 -7.30 -18.85
C TRP A 74 6.79 -6.26 -18.55
N ALA A 75 6.78 -5.65 -17.37
CA ALA A 75 7.73 -4.59 -17.01
C ALA A 75 9.17 -5.11 -16.94
N GLU A 76 9.39 -6.33 -16.44
CA GLU A 76 10.71 -6.95 -16.36
C GLU A 76 11.37 -7.22 -17.73
N LEU A 77 10.60 -7.25 -18.83
CA LEU A 77 11.15 -7.42 -20.17
C LEU A 77 11.89 -6.18 -20.69
N GLY A 78 11.56 -4.99 -20.16
CA GLY A 78 12.11 -3.73 -20.71
C GLY A 78 12.54 -2.70 -19.67
N HIS A 79 12.29 -2.93 -18.40
CA HIS A 79 12.55 -1.99 -17.32
C HIS A 79 13.28 -2.64 -16.15
N GLU A 80 13.90 -1.84 -15.30
CA GLU A 80 14.40 -2.29 -14.00
C GLU A 80 13.28 -2.27 -12.98
N VAL A 81 12.77 -3.44 -12.57
CA VAL A 81 11.68 -3.56 -11.60
C VAL A 81 12.23 -3.89 -10.21
N TYR A 82 11.74 -3.17 -9.22
CA TYR A 82 12.10 -3.30 -7.81
C TYR A 82 10.85 -3.64 -6.99
N TYR A 83 10.99 -4.62 -6.12
CA TYR A 83 9.92 -5.11 -5.25
C TYR A 83 10.21 -4.79 -3.78
N PRO A 84 9.18 -4.59 -2.96
CA PRO A 84 9.35 -4.31 -1.55
C PRO A 84 9.87 -5.53 -0.78
N LEU A 85 10.83 -5.30 0.11
CA LEU A 85 11.38 -6.28 1.03
C LEU A 85 11.34 -5.70 2.45
N ILE A 86 10.70 -6.42 3.38
CA ILE A 86 10.61 -6.00 4.77
C ILE A 86 11.91 -6.34 5.50
N LYS A 87 12.60 -5.32 6.02
CA LYS A 87 13.79 -5.47 6.88
C LYS A 87 13.54 -4.84 8.25
N GLY A 88 13.16 -5.66 9.20
CA GLY A 88 12.78 -5.18 10.54
C GLY A 88 11.53 -4.30 10.50
N ALA A 89 11.67 -3.02 10.82
CA ALA A 89 10.59 -2.04 10.75
C ALA A 89 10.50 -1.31 9.39
N ASP A 90 11.50 -1.47 8.52
CA ASP A 90 11.64 -0.69 7.29
C ASP A 90 11.25 -1.50 6.05
N LEU A 91 10.95 -0.77 4.97
CA LEU A 91 10.72 -1.30 3.65
C LEU A 91 11.87 -0.85 2.75
N VAL A 92 12.60 -1.82 2.18
CA VAL A 92 13.61 -1.59 1.16
C VAL A 92 13.13 -2.14 -0.16
N PHE A 93 13.74 -1.73 -1.26
CA PHE A 93 13.35 -2.17 -2.60
C PHE A 93 14.51 -2.90 -3.27
N ALA A 94 14.26 -4.09 -3.81
CA ALA A 94 15.25 -4.91 -4.45
C ALA A 94 14.72 -5.51 -5.76
N LYS A 95 15.63 -5.87 -6.67
CA LYS A 95 15.32 -6.53 -7.95
C LYS A 95 15.08 -8.02 -7.78
N SER A 96 14.50 -8.63 -8.80
CA SER A 96 14.53 -10.09 -9.00
C SER A 96 15.97 -10.64 -8.93
N PRO A 97 16.18 -11.94 -8.64
CA PRO A 97 15.15 -12.97 -8.59
C PRO A 97 14.30 -12.91 -7.31
N LEU A 98 13.08 -13.40 -7.44
CA LEU A 98 12.15 -13.59 -6.34
C LEU A 98 12.28 -15.02 -5.78
N VAL A 99 12.17 -15.18 -4.49
CA VAL A 99 12.21 -16.48 -3.81
C VAL A 99 11.07 -16.55 -2.78
N ASP A 100 10.64 -17.74 -2.45
CA ASP A 100 9.63 -17.95 -1.42
C ASP A 100 10.03 -17.24 -0.13
N GLY A 101 9.24 -16.28 0.28
CA GLY A 101 9.47 -15.45 1.44
C GLY A 101 8.49 -15.74 2.58
N LYS A 102 8.50 -14.88 3.58
CA LYS A 102 7.60 -14.96 4.72
C LYS A 102 6.16 -14.60 4.29
N PHE A 103 5.20 -15.25 4.93
CA PHE A 103 3.76 -15.01 4.71
C PHE A 103 3.23 -15.40 3.31
N GLY A 104 3.94 -16.30 2.60
CA GLY A 104 3.53 -16.73 1.25
C GLY A 104 3.70 -15.65 0.17
N ILE A 105 4.53 -14.63 0.44
CA ILE A 105 4.89 -13.58 -0.52
C ILE A 105 6.30 -13.84 -0.99
N GLU A 106 6.52 -13.82 -2.29
CA GLU A 106 7.88 -13.89 -2.83
C GLU A 106 8.68 -12.64 -2.46
N GLU A 107 9.91 -12.84 -1.98
CA GLU A 107 10.82 -11.77 -1.57
C GLU A 107 11.96 -11.60 -2.58
N PRO A 108 12.30 -10.35 -2.97
CA PRO A 108 13.40 -10.08 -3.89
C PRO A 108 14.76 -10.29 -3.21
N THR A 109 15.70 -10.90 -3.93
CA THR A 109 17.06 -11.19 -3.44
C THR A 109 18.15 -10.45 -4.22
N GLY A 110 17.79 -9.73 -5.26
CA GLY A 110 18.70 -8.97 -6.11
C GLY A 110 19.22 -7.67 -5.47
N PRO A 111 19.93 -6.86 -6.28
CA PRO A 111 20.45 -5.57 -5.83
C PRO A 111 19.36 -4.64 -5.31
N GLN A 112 19.65 -3.95 -4.21
CA GLN A 112 18.76 -2.97 -3.59
C GLN A 112 18.98 -1.57 -4.16
N ARG A 113 17.89 -0.77 -4.17
CA ARG A 113 17.92 0.65 -4.52
C ARG A 113 17.08 1.45 -3.55
N GLN A 114 17.49 2.69 -3.29
CA GLN A 114 16.70 3.64 -2.50
C GLN A 114 15.46 4.04 -3.30
N LEU A 115 14.32 4.16 -2.63
CA LEU A 115 13.07 4.50 -3.30
C LEU A 115 13.13 5.88 -4.00
N SER A 116 13.90 6.82 -3.44
CA SER A 116 14.12 8.15 -4.03
C SER A 116 14.87 8.14 -5.37
N GLU A 117 15.51 7.03 -5.71
CA GLU A 117 16.26 6.83 -6.97
C GLU A 117 15.45 6.07 -8.03
N ILE A 118 14.21 5.74 -7.74
CA ILE A 118 13.30 5.03 -8.64
C ILE A 118 12.38 6.04 -9.33
N ASP A 119 12.29 5.96 -10.67
CA ASP A 119 11.57 6.94 -11.48
C ASP A 119 10.06 6.92 -11.28
N LEU A 120 9.48 5.73 -11.08
CA LEU A 120 8.05 5.50 -10.97
C LEU A 120 7.76 4.51 -9.84
N VAL A 121 6.79 4.84 -8.99
CA VAL A 121 6.45 4.02 -7.83
C VAL A 121 4.96 3.72 -7.83
N PHE A 122 4.60 2.45 -7.90
CA PHE A 122 3.26 1.96 -7.65
C PHE A 122 3.14 1.43 -6.22
N VAL A 123 2.17 1.95 -5.47
CA VAL A 123 1.94 1.56 -4.08
C VAL A 123 0.55 0.96 -3.91
N PRO A 124 0.43 -0.21 -3.26
CA PRO A 124 -0.88 -0.76 -2.93
C PRO A 124 -1.53 0.06 -1.81
N ALA A 125 -2.84 0.26 -1.90
CA ALA A 125 -3.63 0.88 -0.85
C ALA A 125 -4.99 0.19 -0.68
N LEU A 126 -5.66 0.45 0.43
CA LEU A 126 -7.05 0.03 0.68
C LEU A 126 -8.05 1.08 0.22
N ALA A 127 -7.64 2.34 0.20
CA ALA A 127 -8.40 3.44 -0.36
C ALA A 127 -7.48 4.62 -0.67
N VAL A 128 -7.96 5.52 -1.50
CA VAL A 128 -7.31 6.79 -1.82
C VAL A 128 -8.40 7.85 -2.02
N ASP A 129 -8.10 9.11 -1.72
CA ASP A 129 -8.95 10.24 -2.05
C ASP A 129 -8.36 11.13 -3.16
N MET A 130 -9.15 12.08 -3.61
CA MET A 130 -8.76 13.00 -4.68
C MET A 130 -7.71 14.05 -4.25
N GLU A 131 -7.40 14.13 -2.96
CA GLU A 131 -6.27 14.92 -2.44
C GLU A 131 -4.96 14.12 -2.43
N GLY A 132 -4.99 12.84 -2.82
CA GLY A 132 -3.85 11.94 -2.88
C GLY A 132 -3.49 11.27 -1.55
N LEU A 133 -4.31 11.40 -0.53
CA LEU A 133 -4.12 10.69 0.73
C LEU A 133 -4.56 9.24 0.56
N ARG A 134 -3.77 8.30 1.07
CA ARG A 134 -4.03 6.86 0.94
C ARG A 134 -4.19 6.17 2.28
N LEU A 135 -5.07 5.19 2.34
CA LEU A 135 -5.24 4.30 3.48
C LEU A 135 -4.48 2.99 3.23
N GLY A 136 -3.39 2.78 3.94
CA GLY A 136 -2.67 1.50 3.94
C GLY A 136 -3.25 0.50 4.93
N LYS A 137 -2.70 -0.74 4.94
CA LYS A 137 -3.10 -1.83 5.85
C LYS A 137 -2.75 -1.60 7.33
N GLY A 138 -2.13 -0.47 7.69
CA GLY A 138 -1.92 -0.04 9.08
C GLY A 138 -0.57 -0.39 9.69
N LYS A 139 0.37 -0.99 8.96
CA LYS A 139 1.73 -1.25 9.45
C LYS A 139 2.70 -0.09 9.22
N GLY A 140 2.32 0.92 8.44
CA GLY A 140 3.09 2.13 8.17
C GLY A 140 4.37 1.92 7.36
N PHE A 141 4.57 0.76 6.72
CA PHE A 141 5.79 0.48 5.95
C PHE A 141 6.01 1.47 4.81
N TYR A 142 4.96 1.69 3.98
CA TYR A 142 5.05 2.63 2.87
C TYR A 142 5.15 4.08 3.34
N ASP A 143 4.51 4.46 4.45
CA ASP A 143 4.58 5.84 4.98
C ASP A 143 6.02 6.17 5.40
N ARG A 144 6.70 5.23 6.05
CA ARG A 144 8.12 5.38 6.38
C ARG A 144 9.03 5.40 5.16
N ALA A 145 8.81 4.46 4.22
CA ALA A 145 9.64 4.37 3.01
C ALA A 145 9.49 5.60 2.10
N LEU A 146 8.30 6.19 2.06
CA LEU A 146 8.00 7.37 1.24
C LEU A 146 8.35 8.69 1.91
N LYS A 147 8.67 8.70 3.21
CA LYS A 147 8.90 9.94 3.98
C LYS A 147 9.90 10.87 3.31
N ASP A 148 11.02 10.31 2.86
CA ASP A 148 12.12 11.05 2.24
C ASP A 148 12.13 10.93 0.70
N ALA A 149 11.13 10.26 0.13
CA ALA A 149 11.02 10.07 -1.30
C ALA A 149 10.43 11.32 -1.98
N ASN A 150 11.18 11.89 -2.90
CA ASN A 150 10.75 13.02 -3.73
C ASN A 150 10.29 12.56 -5.13
N ASN A 151 9.71 11.36 -5.20
CA ASN A 151 9.24 10.79 -6.46
C ASN A 151 8.10 11.64 -7.02
N LYS A 152 8.30 12.14 -8.24
CA LYS A 152 7.26 12.90 -8.97
C LYS A 152 6.16 11.99 -9.52
N ASN A 153 6.47 10.70 -9.70
CA ASN A 153 5.58 9.69 -10.26
C ASN A 153 5.30 8.64 -9.17
N LEU A 154 4.39 8.96 -8.27
CA LEU A 154 3.95 8.10 -7.17
C LEU A 154 2.46 7.83 -7.31
N TYR A 155 2.08 6.59 -7.65
CA TYR A 155 0.70 6.23 -7.94
C TYR A 155 0.17 5.21 -6.93
N ALA A 156 -1.00 5.49 -6.37
CA ALA A 156 -1.76 4.48 -5.63
C ALA A 156 -2.47 3.54 -6.61
N VAL A 157 -2.36 2.24 -6.38
CA VAL A 157 -3.08 1.22 -7.15
C VAL A 157 -4.20 0.67 -6.28
N VAL A 158 -5.43 0.89 -6.72
CA VAL A 158 -6.66 0.58 -5.99
C VAL A 158 -7.75 0.10 -6.95
N PHE A 159 -8.82 -0.50 -6.43
CA PHE A 159 -10.03 -0.69 -7.22
C PHE A 159 -10.84 0.60 -7.32
N GLU A 160 -11.71 0.71 -8.35
CA GLU A 160 -12.51 1.92 -8.59
C GLU A 160 -13.37 2.31 -7.39
N SER A 161 -13.96 1.34 -6.69
CA SER A 161 -14.76 1.54 -5.48
C SER A 161 -13.97 1.98 -4.24
N GLU A 162 -12.64 1.95 -4.31
CA GLU A 162 -11.73 2.34 -3.24
C GLU A 162 -11.25 3.80 -3.38
N ILE A 163 -11.72 4.51 -4.41
CA ILE A 163 -11.62 5.98 -4.48
C ILE A 163 -12.74 6.55 -3.62
N ILE A 164 -12.40 7.11 -2.47
CA ILE A 164 -13.36 7.59 -1.48
C ILE A 164 -13.32 9.12 -1.34
N LEU A 165 -14.33 9.69 -0.69
CA LEU A 165 -14.44 11.13 -0.54
C LEU A 165 -13.29 11.73 0.27
N GLU A 166 -12.93 11.08 1.38
CA GLU A 166 -11.89 11.55 2.30
C GLU A 166 -11.25 10.38 3.03
N VAL A 167 -9.92 10.32 3.02
CA VAL A 167 -9.12 9.38 3.79
C VAL A 167 -8.72 10.04 5.10
N PRO A 168 -9.04 9.45 6.28
CA PRO A 168 -8.54 9.96 7.55
C PRO A 168 -7.01 10.02 7.54
N SER A 169 -6.43 11.21 7.69
CA SER A 169 -5.00 11.44 7.52
C SER A 169 -4.33 12.02 8.76
N GLU A 170 -3.02 11.92 8.79
CA GLU A 170 -2.12 12.53 9.76
C GLU A 170 -1.14 13.45 9.05
N ALA A 171 -0.57 14.43 9.74
CA ALA A 171 0.28 15.46 9.13
C ALA A 171 1.53 14.91 8.39
N HIS A 172 1.92 13.68 8.67
CA HIS A 172 3.09 13.04 8.07
C HIS A 172 2.76 12.08 6.91
N ASP A 173 1.45 11.88 6.60
CA ASP A 173 1.05 11.01 5.50
C ASP A 173 1.49 11.60 4.14
N LYS A 174 2.22 10.81 3.35
CA LYS A 174 2.70 11.24 2.03
C LYS A 174 1.60 11.09 0.99
N LYS A 175 1.32 12.16 0.25
CA LYS A 175 0.36 12.15 -0.84
C LYS A 175 0.93 11.47 -2.09
N VAL A 176 0.07 10.75 -2.82
CA VAL A 176 0.40 10.25 -4.16
C VAL A 176 0.15 11.33 -5.22
N THR A 177 0.79 11.19 -6.38
CA THR A 177 0.65 12.10 -7.51
C THR A 177 -0.36 11.61 -8.53
N GLY A 178 -0.80 10.37 -8.40
CA GLY A 178 -1.82 9.79 -9.26
C GLY A 178 -2.45 8.53 -8.69
N ILE A 179 -3.52 8.10 -9.33
CA ILE A 179 -4.30 6.90 -8.96
C ILE A 179 -4.43 6.02 -10.20
N VAL A 180 -4.19 4.73 -10.04
CA VAL A 180 -4.45 3.74 -11.08
C VAL A 180 -5.49 2.75 -10.58
N THR A 181 -6.54 2.57 -11.37
CA THR A 181 -7.56 1.54 -11.17
C THR A 181 -7.60 0.61 -12.38
N PRO A 182 -8.28 -0.53 -12.34
CA PRO A 182 -8.52 -1.34 -13.53
C PRO A 182 -9.27 -0.60 -14.65
N ALA A 183 -10.01 0.48 -14.32
CA ALA A 183 -10.83 1.23 -15.27
C ALA A 183 -10.11 2.43 -15.89
N ARG A 184 -9.21 3.11 -15.13
CA ARG A 184 -8.61 4.38 -15.56
C ARG A 184 -7.39 4.78 -14.73
N VAL A 185 -6.67 5.77 -15.28
CA VAL A 185 -5.62 6.53 -14.57
C VAL A 185 -6.15 7.93 -14.25
N ILE A 186 -5.84 8.44 -13.08
CA ILE A 186 -6.18 9.81 -12.63
C ILE A 186 -4.88 10.49 -12.21
N GLU A 187 -4.52 11.56 -12.90
CA GLU A 187 -3.43 12.44 -12.49
C GLU A 187 -3.95 13.43 -11.44
N LEU A 188 -3.28 13.53 -10.31
CA LEU A 188 -3.63 14.45 -9.24
C LEU A 188 -2.81 15.73 -9.40
N SER A 189 -3.48 16.86 -9.50
CA SER A 189 -2.81 18.16 -9.57
C SER A 189 -2.07 18.45 -8.26
N ALA A 190 -0.79 18.79 -8.33
CA ALA A 190 -0.08 19.36 -7.20
C ALA A 190 -0.73 20.70 -6.83
N ARG A 191 -1.42 20.75 -5.70
CA ARG A 191 -1.90 22.00 -5.09
C ARG A 191 -0.90 22.52 -4.09
#